data_e7d53b3763547d658c9619796f64839d
#
_entry.id   e7d53b3763547d658c9619796f64839d
#
_cell.length_a   1.000
_cell.length_b   1.000
_cell.length_c   1.000
_cell.angle_alpha   90.00
_cell.angle_beta   90.00
_cell.angle_gamma   90.00
#
_symmetry.space_group_name_H-M   'P 1'
#
loop_
_entity.id
_entity.type
_entity.pdbx_description
1 polymer ?
#
loop_
_entity_poly.entity_id
_entity_poly.type
_entity_poly.pdbx_seq_one_letter_code
_entity_poly.pdbx_strand_id
1 'polypeptide(L)'
;MQQYLDLVKHIIETGTDKSDRTGTGTRSVFGYQMRFDLSKGFPLVTTKKCHLKSIIYELLWFLQGDTNIGYLKEHNVKIWDEWADANGDLGPVYGKQWRSWAGADGVEVDQVKDLIHQIKNNPDSRRMIISAWNVADLPKMKLMPCHCLFQFYVANGKLSCQLYQRSADVFLGVPFNIASYALLTMMIAQVCGLEPGEFVHSFGDVHLYSNHFEQANLQLTRTPFPLPTMKINPDVKDIFSFRYEDFELLNYQSHPAIKAPVAV
;
A
#
# COMPACT_ATOMS: atom_id res chain seq x y z
N MET A 1 -8.82 10.67 8.87
CA MET A 1 -8.21 9.39 9.36
C MET A 1 -9.09 8.64 10.37
N GLN A 2 -10.31 9.11 10.57
CA GLN A 2 -11.24 8.46 11.50
C GLN A 2 -11.55 7.02 11.08
N GLN A 3 -11.70 6.76 9.78
CA GLN A 3 -11.97 5.42 9.21
C GLN A 3 -10.95 4.37 9.68
N TYR A 4 -9.68 4.75 9.80
CA TYR A 4 -8.63 3.86 10.28
C TYR A 4 -8.77 3.57 11.79
N LEU A 5 -9.08 4.58 12.59
CA LEU A 5 -9.33 4.37 14.03
C LEU A 5 -10.59 3.54 14.28
N ASP A 6 -11.63 3.74 13.47
CA ASP A 6 -12.86 2.95 13.53
C ASP A 6 -12.58 1.46 13.23
N LEU A 7 -11.71 1.16 12.25
CA LEU A 7 -11.26 -0.20 11.98
C LEU A 7 -10.50 -0.81 13.16
N VAL A 8 -9.52 -0.07 13.73
CA VAL A 8 -8.75 -0.55 14.89
C VAL A 8 -9.68 -0.86 16.07
N LYS A 9 -10.62 0.06 16.36
CA LYS A 9 -11.63 -0.13 17.40
C LYS A 9 -12.51 -1.34 17.11
N HIS A 10 -13.00 -1.47 15.88
CA HIS A 10 -13.86 -2.58 15.45
C HIS A 10 -13.16 -3.94 15.67
N ILE A 11 -11.88 -4.07 15.32
CA ILE A 11 -11.12 -5.31 15.55
C ILE A 11 -11.02 -5.61 17.04
N ILE A 12 -10.74 -4.61 17.88
CA ILE A 12 -10.61 -4.81 19.33
C ILE A 12 -11.94 -5.26 19.95
N GLU A 13 -13.06 -4.67 19.52
CA GLU A 13 -14.38 -4.89 20.12
C GLU A 13 -15.08 -6.15 19.60
N THR A 14 -14.90 -6.49 18.33
CA THR A 14 -15.70 -7.53 17.65
C THR A 14 -14.88 -8.67 17.04
N GLY A 15 -13.54 -8.52 17.01
CA GLY A 15 -12.67 -9.50 16.39
C GLY A 15 -12.59 -10.83 17.16
N THR A 16 -12.23 -11.88 16.45
CA THR A 16 -12.01 -13.22 16.99
C THR A 16 -10.53 -13.46 17.19
N ASP A 17 -10.16 -14.00 18.37
CA ASP A 17 -8.79 -14.39 18.68
C ASP A 17 -8.41 -15.64 17.88
N LYS A 18 -7.25 -15.60 17.20
CA LYS A 18 -6.73 -16.68 16.37
C LYS A 18 -5.23 -16.89 16.61
N SER A 19 -4.78 -18.11 16.41
CA SER A 19 -3.36 -18.40 16.21
C SER A 19 -2.91 -17.91 14.82
N ASP A 20 -1.62 -17.65 14.69
CA ASP A 20 -1.00 -17.29 13.43
C ASP A 20 0.33 -18.01 13.21
N ARG A 21 0.91 -17.87 12.01
CA ARG A 21 2.17 -18.51 11.62
C ARG A 21 3.35 -18.14 12.54
N THR A 22 3.33 -16.92 13.08
CA THR A 22 4.43 -16.42 13.94
C THR A 22 4.33 -16.90 15.39
N GLY A 23 3.20 -17.48 15.80
CA GLY A 23 2.93 -17.88 17.18
C GLY A 23 2.61 -16.72 18.12
N THR A 24 2.55 -15.48 17.61
CA THR A 24 2.22 -14.29 18.42
C THR A 24 0.74 -14.25 18.81
N GLY A 25 -0.13 -14.78 17.96
CA GLY A 25 -1.57 -14.67 18.06
C GLY A 25 -2.09 -13.33 17.52
N THR A 26 -3.33 -13.35 17.07
CA THR A 26 -3.99 -12.18 16.51
C THR A 26 -5.44 -12.09 16.97
N ARG A 27 -6.00 -10.89 16.97
CA ARG A 27 -7.46 -10.67 16.94
C ARG A 27 -7.83 -10.14 15.57
N SER A 28 -8.77 -10.78 14.87
CA SER A 28 -9.09 -10.45 13.49
C SER A 28 -10.58 -10.35 13.21
N VAL A 29 -10.91 -9.58 12.17
CA VAL A 29 -12.21 -9.61 11.50
C VAL A 29 -12.01 -10.02 10.04
N PHE A 30 -13.01 -10.66 9.45
CA PHE A 30 -12.98 -11.06 8.05
C PHE A 30 -13.94 -10.21 7.23
N GLY A 31 -13.38 -9.47 6.28
CA GLY A 31 -14.13 -8.53 5.47
C GLY A 31 -14.35 -7.17 6.15
N TYR A 32 -13.69 -6.14 5.62
CA TYR A 32 -13.89 -4.74 6.01
C TYR A 32 -13.53 -3.83 4.85
N GLN A 33 -14.08 -2.62 4.82
CA GLN A 33 -13.75 -1.65 3.79
C GLN A 33 -13.65 -0.25 4.37
N MET A 34 -12.59 0.48 3.97
CA MET A 34 -12.43 1.91 4.24
C MET A 34 -12.44 2.70 2.93
N ARG A 35 -12.85 3.97 3.00
CA ARG A 35 -12.81 4.91 1.88
C ARG A 35 -12.12 6.20 2.27
N PHE A 36 -11.28 6.71 1.37
CA PHE A 36 -10.53 7.95 1.54
C PHE A 36 -10.73 8.83 0.31
N ASP A 37 -11.37 9.98 0.50
CA ASP A 37 -11.52 11.00 -0.51
C ASP A 37 -10.20 11.78 -0.63
N LEU A 38 -9.48 11.55 -1.74
CA LEU A 38 -8.15 12.13 -1.95
C LEU A 38 -8.20 13.64 -2.25
N SER A 39 -9.37 14.20 -2.55
CA SER A 39 -9.56 15.64 -2.68
C SER A 39 -9.49 16.38 -1.34
N LYS A 40 -9.67 15.66 -0.21
CA LYS A 40 -9.62 16.22 1.14
C LYS A 40 -8.24 16.22 1.78
N GLY A 41 -7.24 15.68 1.10
CA GLY A 41 -5.87 15.61 1.57
C GLY A 41 -5.27 14.21 1.43
N PHE A 42 -3.99 14.10 1.72
CA PHE A 42 -3.26 12.84 1.63
C PHE A 42 -3.50 11.98 2.91
N PRO A 43 -4.00 10.75 2.78
CA PRO A 43 -4.40 9.94 3.95
C PRO A 43 -3.20 9.28 4.65
N LEU A 44 -2.27 10.09 5.14
CA LEU A 44 -1.20 9.65 6.04
C LEU A 44 -1.70 9.71 7.48
N VAL A 45 -1.54 8.63 8.23
CA VAL A 45 -2.00 8.55 9.62
C VAL A 45 -1.34 9.66 10.46
N THR A 46 -2.16 10.37 11.25
CA THR A 46 -1.72 11.49 12.11
C THR A 46 -1.73 11.15 13.60
N THR A 47 -2.41 10.08 14.00
CA THR A 47 -2.46 9.62 15.39
C THR A 47 -1.19 8.91 15.86
N LYS A 48 -0.30 8.60 14.95
CA LYS A 48 1.11 8.26 15.19
C LYS A 48 1.94 8.69 13.98
N LYS A 49 3.22 9.03 14.21
CA LYS A 49 4.13 9.40 13.11
C LYS A 49 4.43 8.18 12.24
N CYS A 50 4.19 8.30 10.92
CA CYS A 50 4.55 7.32 9.91
C CYS A 50 5.82 7.74 9.16
N HIS A 51 6.62 6.76 8.73
CA HIS A 51 7.88 7.00 8.05
C HIS A 51 7.65 7.09 6.53
N LEU A 52 7.21 8.26 6.05
CA LEU A 52 6.86 8.50 4.64
C LEU A 52 7.98 8.13 3.67
N LYS A 53 9.25 8.38 4.05
CA LYS A 53 10.40 8.02 3.22
C LYS A 53 10.37 6.55 2.81
N SER A 54 10.12 5.63 3.74
CA SER A 54 10.03 4.20 3.43
C SER A 54 8.87 3.89 2.49
N ILE A 55 7.73 4.55 2.67
CA ILE A 55 6.54 4.35 1.83
C ILE A 55 6.83 4.75 0.37
N ILE A 56 7.46 5.91 0.16
CA ILE A 56 7.79 6.40 -1.19
C ILE A 56 8.82 5.48 -1.85
N TYR A 57 9.92 5.16 -1.17
CA TYR A 57 10.96 4.30 -1.76
C TYR A 57 10.45 2.89 -2.06
N GLU A 58 9.61 2.30 -1.22
CA GLU A 58 8.98 1.01 -1.49
C GLU A 58 8.10 1.06 -2.75
N LEU A 59 7.27 2.10 -2.88
CA LEU A 59 6.41 2.27 -4.06
C LEU A 59 7.24 2.45 -5.35
N LEU A 60 8.30 3.25 -5.30
CA LEU A 60 9.21 3.44 -6.43
C LEU A 60 9.93 2.13 -6.79
N TRP A 61 10.33 1.36 -5.80
CA TRP A 61 10.95 0.05 -5.98
C TRP A 61 9.98 -0.96 -6.66
N PHE A 62 8.71 -1.00 -6.26
CA PHE A 62 7.69 -1.80 -6.96
C PHE A 62 7.53 -1.36 -8.42
N LEU A 63 7.50 -0.04 -8.68
CA LEU A 63 7.37 0.51 -10.04
C LEU A 63 8.60 0.25 -10.92
N GLN A 64 9.77 0.04 -10.35
CA GLN A 64 10.97 -0.40 -11.08
C GLN A 64 10.89 -1.87 -11.50
N GLY A 65 9.98 -2.66 -10.93
CA GLY A 65 9.89 -4.10 -11.16
C GLY A 65 10.97 -4.91 -10.45
N ASP A 66 11.69 -4.29 -9.53
CA ASP A 66 12.78 -4.92 -8.79
C ASP A 66 12.25 -5.80 -7.65
N THR A 67 13.00 -6.84 -7.31
CA THR A 67 12.72 -7.80 -6.23
C THR A 67 13.88 -7.88 -5.23
N ASN A 68 15.00 -7.24 -5.52
CA ASN A 68 16.15 -7.17 -4.64
C ASN A 68 16.10 -5.91 -3.78
N ILE A 69 16.35 -6.05 -2.49
CA ILE A 69 16.30 -4.93 -1.52
C ILE A 69 17.52 -4.00 -1.57
N GLY A 70 18.45 -4.19 -2.51
CA GLY A 70 19.62 -3.34 -2.68
C GLY A 70 19.28 -1.86 -2.80
N TYR A 71 18.32 -1.53 -3.68
CA TYR A 71 17.80 -0.17 -3.84
C TYR A 71 17.25 0.41 -2.52
N LEU A 72 16.50 -0.37 -1.76
CA LEU A 72 15.96 0.06 -0.47
C LEU A 72 17.06 0.31 0.56
N LYS A 73 18.07 -0.56 0.62
CA LYS A 73 19.25 -0.41 1.51
C LYS A 73 20.07 0.83 1.20
N GLU A 74 20.31 1.15 -0.07
CA GLU A 74 20.99 2.37 -0.52
C GLU A 74 20.32 3.63 0.03
N HIS A 75 19.01 3.59 0.20
CA HIS A 75 18.21 4.68 0.74
C HIS A 75 17.90 4.57 2.24
N ASN A 76 18.55 3.62 2.97
CA ASN A 76 18.32 3.35 4.39
C ASN A 76 16.85 2.96 4.72
N VAL A 77 16.20 2.22 3.83
CA VAL A 77 14.87 1.62 4.02
C VAL A 77 15.04 0.15 4.34
N LYS A 78 14.57 -0.27 5.53
CA LYS A 78 14.85 -1.61 6.09
C LYS A 78 13.59 -2.48 6.25
N ILE A 79 12.44 -2.02 5.72
CA ILE A 79 11.16 -2.67 5.96
C ILE A 79 11.00 -4.05 5.31
N TRP A 80 11.97 -4.48 4.52
CA TRP A 80 12.02 -5.79 3.85
C TRP A 80 13.22 -6.66 4.27
N ASP A 81 14.10 -6.16 5.15
CA ASP A 81 15.36 -6.85 5.52
C ASP A 81 15.12 -8.25 6.12
N GLU A 82 14.01 -8.43 6.87
CA GLU A 82 13.70 -9.68 7.59
C GLU A 82 13.24 -10.83 6.68
N TRP A 83 12.79 -10.51 5.46
CA TRP A 83 12.29 -11.50 4.51
C TRP A 83 13.25 -11.83 3.36
N ALA A 84 14.20 -10.95 3.08
CA ALA A 84 15.17 -11.14 1.99
C ALA A 84 16.15 -12.27 2.30
N ASP A 85 16.56 -13.00 1.26
CA ASP A 85 17.63 -13.98 1.40
C ASP A 85 19.02 -13.34 1.57
N ALA A 86 20.06 -14.15 1.66
CA ALA A 86 21.44 -13.70 1.85
C ALA A 86 21.96 -12.79 0.71
N ASN A 87 21.34 -12.85 -0.47
CA ASN A 87 21.66 -12.01 -1.62
C ASN A 87 20.79 -10.76 -1.69
N GLY A 88 19.83 -10.61 -0.76
CA GLY A 88 18.88 -9.51 -0.75
C GLY A 88 17.67 -9.71 -1.67
N ASP A 89 17.43 -10.93 -2.17
CA ASP A 89 16.33 -11.22 -3.08
C ASP A 89 15.10 -11.76 -2.33
N LEU A 90 13.93 -11.34 -2.78
CA LEU A 90 12.61 -11.74 -2.25
C LEU A 90 11.87 -12.73 -3.15
N GLY A 91 12.45 -13.08 -4.30
CA GLY A 91 11.75 -13.81 -5.35
C GLY A 91 10.76 -12.93 -6.12
N PRO A 92 9.90 -13.50 -6.97
CA PRO A 92 9.06 -12.75 -7.91
C PRO A 92 7.87 -12.05 -7.24
N VAL A 93 8.14 -11.21 -6.22
CA VAL A 93 7.13 -10.44 -5.47
C VAL A 93 6.66 -9.21 -6.26
N TYR A 94 5.71 -8.51 -5.76
CA TYR A 94 5.03 -7.28 -6.23
C TYR A 94 5.57 -6.63 -7.51
N GLY A 95 6.77 -6.06 -7.49
CA GLY A 95 7.35 -5.34 -8.61
C GLY A 95 7.51 -6.23 -9.85
N LYS A 96 7.99 -7.46 -9.70
CA LYS A 96 8.09 -8.43 -10.80
C LYS A 96 6.72 -8.73 -11.40
N GLN A 97 5.70 -8.96 -10.59
CA GLN A 97 4.36 -9.25 -11.09
C GLN A 97 3.72 -8.03 -11.77
N TRP A 98 3.92 -6.84 -11.23
CA TRP A 98 3.35 -5.62 -11.81
C TRP A 98 3.97 -5.26 -13.16
N ARG A 99 5.29 -5.48 -13.33
CA ARG A 99 6.06 -4.97 -14.44
C ARG A 99 6.50 -6.01 -15.47
N SER A 100 6.50 -7.28 -15.08
CA SER A 100 7.04 -8.35 -15.91
C SER A 100 6.41 -9.69 -15.55
N TRP A 101 5.06 -9.76 -15.63
CA TRP A 101 4.32 -11.00 -15.44
C TRP A 101 4.62 -11.97 -16.57
N ALA A 102 5.12 -13.18 -16.22
CA ALA A 102 5.45 -14.19 -17.21
C ALA A 102 4.18 -14.86 -17.77
N GLY A 103 3.93 -14.71 -19.06
CA GLY A 103 2.90 -15.44 -19.80
C GLY A 103 3.32 -16.87 -20.14
N ALA A 104 2.36 -17.73 -20.51
CA ALA A 104 2.62 -19.14 -20.83
C ALA A 104 3.49 -19.35 -22.07
N ASP A 105 3.51 -18.39 -22.96
CA ASP A 105 4.29 -18.35 -24.21
C ASP A 105 5.67 -17.70 -24.07
N GLY A 106 6.06 -17.33 -22.84
CA GLY A 106 7.30 -16.64 -22.55
C GLY A 106 7.26 -15.12 -22.81
N VAL A 107 6.11 -14.59 -23.20
CA VAL A 107 5.92 -13.12 -23.32
C VAL A 107 5.70 -12.54 -21.94
N GLU A 108 6.45 -11.48 -21.62
CA GLU A 108 6.27 -10.74 -20.36
C GLU A 108 5.24 -9.64 -20.53
N VAL A 109 4.34 -9.51 -19.55
CA VAL A 109 3.27 -8.50 -19.52
C VAL A 109 3.61 -7.43 -18.48
N ASP A 110 3.72 -6.18 -18.92
CA ASP A 110 3.84 -5.02 -18.03
C ASP A 110 2.44 -4.47 -17.72
N GLN A 111 1.86 -4.95 -16.60
CA GLN A 111 0.50 -4.58 -16.20
C GLN A 111 0.36 -3.07 -15.93
N VAL A 112 1.42 -2.40 -15.43
CA VAL A 112 1.37 -0.96 -15.14
C VAL A 112 1.33 -0.15 -16.44
N LYS A 113 2.15 -0.52 -17.42
CA LYS A 113 2.16 0.11 -18.74
C LYS A 113 0.81 -0.05 -19.45
N ASP A 114 0.25 -1.27 -19.39
CA ASP A 114 -1.04 -1.58 -20.01
C ASP A 114 -2.18 -0.81 -19.31
N LEU A 115 -2.13 -0.71 -17.97
CA LEU A 115 -3.09 0.09 -17.20
C LEU A 115 -3.09 1.56 -17.64
N ILE A 116 -1.91 2.20 -17.70
CA ILE A 116 -1.78 3.61 -18.15
C ILE A 116 -2.35 3.78 -19.55
N HIS A 117 -2.05 2.85 -20.46
CA HIS A 117 -2.60 2.85 -21.79
C HIS A 117 -4.14 2.77 -21.80
N GLN A 118 -4.72 1.86 -20.99
CA GLN A 118 -6.17 1.71 -20.87
C GLN A 118 -6.84 2.96 -20.29
N ILE A 119 -6.31 3.53 -19.22
CA ILE A 119 -6.86 4.76 -18.62
C ILE A 119 -6.92 5.90 -19.64
N LYS A 120 -5.86 6.07 -20.44
CA LYS A 120 -5.79 7.15 -21.45
C LYS A 120 -6.69 6.92 -22.67
N ASN A 121 -6.86 5.68 -23.12
CA ASN A 121 -7.51 5.37 -24.39
C ASN A 121 -8.89 4.73 -24.25
N ASN A 122 -9.21 4.14 -23.09
CA ASN A 122 -10.49 3.50 -22.80
C ASN A 122 -10.87 3.67 -21.33
N PRO A 123 -11.13 4.91 -20.87
CA PRO A 123 -11.38 5.20 -19.44
C PRO A 123 -12.61 4.50 -18.87
N ASP A 124 -13.56 4.09 -19.69
CA ASP A 124 -14.77 3.35 -19.26
C ASP A 124 -14.53 1.85 -19.08
N SER A 125 -13.30 1.37 -19.29
CA SER A 125 -12.94 -0.03 -19.13
C SER A 125 -13.15 -0.50 -17.68
N ARG A 126 -13.75 -1.67 -17.53
CA ARG A 126 -13.88 -2.39 -16.24
C ARG A 126 -12.75 -3.40 -16.02
N ARG A 127 -11.69 -3.37 -16.87
CA ARG A 127 -10.56 -4.30 -16.88
C ARG A 127 -9.24 -3.64 -16.41
N MET A 128 -9.32 -2.47 -15.79
CA MET A 128 -8.16 -1.73 -15.26
C MET A 128 -7.71 -2.34 -13.94
N ILE A 129 -7.15 -3.55 -13.98
CA ILE A 129 -6.73 -4.34 -12.83
C ILE A 129 -5.24 -4.64 -12.93
N ILE A 130 -4.54 -4.55 -11.79
CA ILE A 130 -3.18 -5.09 -11.59
C ILE A 130 -3.26 -6.18 -10.52
N SER A 131 -2.70 -7.35 -10.81
CA SER A 131 -2.62 -8.48 -9.88
C SER A 131 -1.17 -8.77 -9.51
N ALA A 132 -0.90 -8.93 -8.23
CA ALA A 132 0.36 -9.48 -7.72
C ALA A 132 0.24 -10.96 -7.36
N TRP A 133 -0.99 -11.52 -7.33
CA TRP A 133 -1.27 -12.88 -6.95
C TRP A 133 -1.13 -13.83 -8.14
N ASN A 134 0.13 -14.21 -8.43
CA ASN A 134 0.45 -15.19 -9.45
C ASN A 134 0.60 -16.57 -8.81
N VAL A 135 -0.42 -17.43 -8.96
CA VAL A 135 -0.48 -18.75 -8.32
C VAL A 135 0.73 -19.63 -8.65
N ALA A 136 1.26 -19.53 -9.88
CA ALA A 136 2.41 -20.31 -10.32
C ALA A 136 3.74 -19.85 -9.67
N ASP A 137 3.80 -18.62 -9.22
CA ASP A 137 5.00 -18.03 -8.62
C ASP A 137 4.97 -17.98 -7.09
N LEU A 138 3.81 -18.16 -6.45
CA LEU A 138 3.70 -18.11 -4.98
C LEU A 138 4.75 -18.95 -4.24
N PRO A 139 5.06 -20.21 -4.67
CA PRO A 139 6.06 -21.02 -3.98
C PRO A 139 7.49 -20.47 -4.06
N LYS A 140 7.77 -19.56 -5.00
CA LYS A 140 9.10 -18.94 -5.21
C LYS A 140 9.28 -17.65 -4.41
N MET A 141 8.18 -17.10 -3.86
CA MET A 141 8.18 -15.83 -3.12
C MET A 141 8.57 -16.06 -1.66
N LYS A 142 9.46 -15.24 -1.13
CA LYS A 142 9.82 -15.25 0.31
C LYS A 142 8.65 -14.79 1.19
N LEU A 143 7.81 -13.89 0.67
CA LEU A 143 6.57 -13.47 1.28
C LEU A 143 5.48 -13.36 0.22
N MET A 144 4.41 -14.16 0.34
CA MET A 144 3.27 -14.10 -0.57
C MET A 144 2.56 -12.75 -0.45
N PRO A 145 2.13 -12.13 -1.58
CA PRO A 145 1.54 -10.80 -1.57
C PRO A 145 0.35 -10.67 -0.62
N CYS A 146 0.41 -9.73 0.30
CA CYS A 146 -0.71 -9.37 1.17
C CYS A 146 -1.73 -8.52 0.41
N HIS A 147 -1.28 -7.49 -0.31
CA HIS A 147 -2.09 -6.72 -1.24
C HIS A 147 -2.08 -7.40 -2.61
N CYS A 148 -3.15 -8.17 -2.87
CA CYS A 148 -3.21 -9.15 -3.94
C CYS A 148 -3.49 -8.56 -5.31
N LEU A 149 -4.45 -7.62 -5.35
CA LEU A 149 -4.88 -6.96 -6.58
C LEU A 149 -5.48 -5.59 -6.28
N PHE A 150 -5.42 -4.71 -7.26
CA PHE A 150 -6.08 -3.43 -7.19
C PHE A 150 -6.67 -3.05 -8.56
N GLN A 151 -7.79 -2.33 -8.52
CA GLN A 151 -8.57 -1.93 -9.69
C GLN A 151 -8.72 -0.42 -9.71
N PHE A 152 -8.65 0.16 -10.90
CA PHE A 152 -8.91 1.57 -11.12
C PHE A 152 -10.28 1.81 -11.76
N TYR A 153 -10.80 3.00 -11.51
CA TYR A 153 -12.08 3.47 -12.03
C TYR A 153 -11.99 4.95 -12.36
N VAL A 154 -12.41 5.30 -13.58
CA VAL A 154 -12.46 6.69 -14.04
C VAL A 154 -13.90 7.14 -14.10
N ALA A 155 -14.20 8.26 -13.45
CA ALA A 155 -15.51 8.91 -13.54
C ALA A 155 -15.38 10.41 -13.29
N ASN A 156 -16.13 11.22 -14.03
CA ASN A 156 -16.17 12.68 -13.87
C ASN A 156 -14.79 13.34 -13.83
N GLY A 157 -13.87 12.88 -14.69
CA GLY A 157 -12.49 13.39 -14.76
C GLY A 157 -11.60 13.00 -13.57
N LYS A 158 -12.04 12.06 -12.72
CA LYS A 158 -11.30 11.59 -11.54
C LYS A 158 -10.93 10.12 -11.66
N LEU A 159 -9.76 9.78 -11.11
CA LEU A 159 -9.26 8.41 -10.98
C LEU A 159 -9.40 7.93 -9.54
N SER A 160 -10.10 6.81 -9.35
CA SER A 160 -10.19 6.11 -8.05
C SER A 160 -9.52 4.75 -8.12
N CYS A 161 -9.05 4.27 -6.98
CA CYS A 161 -8.40 2.96 -6.85
C CYS A 161 -9.08 2.15 -5.73
N GLN A 162 -9.34 0.87 -5.99
CA GLN A 162 -9.75 -0.09 -4.96
C GLN A 162 -8.70 -1.18 -4.82
N LEU A 163 -8.14 -1.32 -3.62
CA LEU A 163 -7.23 -2.39 -3.24
C LEU A 163 -7.98 -3.52 -2.54
N TYR A 164 -7.71 -4.77 -2.92
CA TYR A 164 -8.01 -5.94 -2.11
C TYR A 164 -6.75 -6.45 -1.42
N GLN A 165 -6.73 -6.44 -0.09
CA GLN A 165 -5.67 -6.93 0.76
C GLN A 165 -6.16 -8.16 1.53
N ARG A 166 -5.60 -9.34 1.23
CA ARG A 166 -6.02 -10.63 1.82
C ARG A 166 -5.67 -10.78 3.30
N SER A 167 -4.58 -10.14 3.72
CA SER A 167 -4.03 -10.22 5.07
C SER A 167 -3.44 -8.86 5.44
N ALA A 168 -3.81 -8.30 6.58
CA ALA A 168 -3.47 -6.93 6.93
C ALA A 168 -3.21 -6.77 8.43
N ASP A 169 -1.94 -6.55 8.82
CA ASP A 169 -1.58 -6.01 10.13
C ASP A 169 -2.09 -4.58 10.24
N VAL A 170 -3.15 -4.40 11.03
CA VAL A 170 -3.82 -3.10 11.15
C VAL A 170 -2.93 -2.05 11.80
N PHE A 171 -1.99 -2.45 12.66
CA PHE A 171 -1.18 -1.50 13.42
C PHE A 171 0.07 -1.04 12.65
N LEU A 172 0.90 -1.96 12.14
CA LEU A 172 2.13 -1.60 11.43
C LEU A 172 1.92 -1.44 9.92
N GLY A 173 1.24 -2.39 9.26
CA GLY A 173 1.14 -2.47 7.80
C GLY A 173 0.11 -1.52 7.21
N VAL A 174 -1.13 -1.54 7.70
CA VAL A 174 -2.25 -0.79 7.09
C VAL A 174 -1.97 0.71 6.92
N PRO A 175 -1.36 1.44 7.88
CA PRO A 175 -1.01 2.85 7.68
C PRO A 175 -0.09 3.10 6.48
N PHE A 176 0.87 2.20 6.23
CA PHE A 176 1.77 2.25 5.08
C PHE A 176 1.01 1.96 3.79
N ASN A 177 0.16 0.93 3.77
CA ASN A 177 -0.60 0.54 2.59
C ASN A 177 -1.60 1.64 2.17
N ILE A 178 -2.29 2.29 3.12
CA ILE A 178 -3.18 3.44 2.83
C ILE A 178 -2.41 4.53 2.08
N ALA A 179 -1.29 4.97 2.64
CA ALA A 179 -0.50 6.06 2.07
C ALA A 179 0.14 5.66 0.72
N SER A 180 0.65 4.43 0.60
CA SER A 180 1.26 3.92 -0.63
C SER A 180 0.28 3.89 -1.80
N TYR A 181 -0.91 3.31 -1.61
CA TYR A 181 -1.92 3.21 -2.69
C TYR A 181 -2.62 4.55 -2.98
N ALA A 182 -2.78 5.40 -1.97
CA ALA A 182 -3.22 6.78 -2.20
C ALA A 182 -2.22 7.54 -3.07
N LEU A 183 -0.92 7.43 -2.77
CA LEU A 183 0.14 8.06 -3.56
C LEU A 183 0.18 7.49 -4.98
N LEU A 184 0.13 6.17 -5.16
CA LEU A 184 0.07 5.53 -6.47
C LEU A 184 -1.13 6.05 -7.29
N THR A 185 -2.30 6.20 -6.66
CA THR A 185 -3.50 6.74 -7.32
C THR A 185 -3.28 8.17 -7.79
N MET A 186 -2.67 9.03 -6.95
CA MET A 186 -2.35 10.41 -7.30
C MET A 186 -1.32 10.48 -8.46
N MET A 187 -0.26 9.65 -8.42
CA MET A 187 0.75 9.57 -9.47
C MET A 187 0.13 9.16 -10.82
N ILE A 188 -0.68 8.11 -10.83
CA ILE A 188 -1.36 7.63 -12.05
C ILE A 188 -2.36 8.67 -12.57
N ALA A 189 -3.13 9.31 -11.69
CA ALA A 189 -4.02 10.39 -12.07
C ALA A 189 -3.26 11.51 -12.80
N GLN A 190 -2.14 11.98 -12.23
CA GLN A 190 -1.31 13.01 -12.82
C GLN A 190 -0.81 12.64 -14.24
N VAL A 191 -0.21 11.45 -14.41
CA VAL A 191 0.36 11.05 -15.70
C VAL A 191 -0.71 10.73 -16.75
N CYS A 192 -1.96 10.52 -16.32
CA CYS A 192 -3.11 10.32 -17.18
C CYS A 192 -3.94 11.60 -17.42
N GLY A 193 -3.58 12.73 -16.78
CA GLY A 193 -4.32 13.99 -16.93
C GLY A 193 -5.68 14.00 -16.22
N LEU A 194 -5.80 13.24 -15.13
CA LEU A 194 -7.01 13.12 -14.30
C LEU A 194 -6.78 13.72 -12.90
N GLU A 195 -7.87 14.08 -12.23
CA GLU A 195 -7.82 14.43 -10.80
C GLU A 195 -7.87 13.17 -9.91
N PRO A 196 -7.23 13.17 -8.73
CA PRO A 196 -7.42 12.10 -7.76
C PRO A 196 -8.88 12.02 -7.26
N GLY A 197 -9.45 10.80 -7.25
CA GLY A 197 -10.78 10.51 -6.73
C GLY A 197 -10.73 9.92 -5.32
N GLU A 198 -11.15 8.65 -5.19
CA GLU A 198 -11.13 7.92 -3.91
C GLU A 198 -10.08 6.81 -3.91
N PHE A 199 -9.51 6.53 -2.74
CA PHE A 199 -8.87 5.27 -2.44
C PHE A 199 -9.81 4.42 -1.59
N VAL A 200 -10.16 3.22 -2.07
CA VAL A 200 -11.00 2.24 -1.39
C VAL A 200 -10.14 1.06 -0.97
N HIS A 201 -10.08 0.79 0.32
CA HIS A 201 -9.27 -0.30 0.88
C HIS A 201 -10.18 -1.41 1.39
N SER A 202 -10.19 -2.53 0.69
CA SER A 202 -10.97 -3.72 1.03
C SER A 202 -10.07 -4.81 1.59
N PHE A 203 -10.49 -5.42 2.69
CA PHE A 203 -9.71 -6.41 3.42
C PHE A 203 -10.37 -7.78 3.40
N GLY A 204 -9.54 -8.82 3.36
CA GLY A 204 -9.87 -10.17 3.78
C GLY A 204 -9.73 -10.31 5.29
N ASP A 205 -8.67 -10.99 5.76
CA ASP A 205 -8.31 -11.06 7.18
C ASP A 205 -7.55 -9.79 7.58
N VAL A 206 -8.19 -8.91 8.34
CA VAL A 206 -7.54 -7.74 8.93
C VAL A 206 -7.44 -7.94 10.43
N HIS A 207 -6.23 -7.82 10.99
CA HIS A 207 -5.91 -8.26 12.33
C HIS A 207 -5.00 -7.32 13.09
N LEU A 208 -5.12 -7.40 14.41
CA LEU A 208 -4.23 -6.80 15.39
C LEU A 208 -3.45 -7.92 16.09
N TYR A 209 -2.12 -7.87 16.04
CA TYR A 209 -1.29 -8.82 16.77
C TYR A 209 -1.46 -8.69 18.28
N SER A 210 -1.38 -9.81 19.01
CA SER A 210 -1.62 -9.84 20.47
C SER A 210 -0.66 -8.95 21.25
N ASN A 211 0.56 -8.75 20.75
CA ASN A 211 1.57 -7.87 21.33
C ASN A 211 1.45 -6.40 20.94
N HIS A 212 0.39 -6.01 20.21
CA HIS A 212 0.11 -4.62 19.79
C HIS A 212 -1.11 -3.98 20.48
N PHE A 213 -1.81 -4.68 21.39
CA PHE A 213 -3.03 -4.16 22.01
C PHE A 213 -2.80 -2.89 22.83
N GLU A 214 -1.72 -2.81 23.58
CA GLU A 214 -1.38 -1.60 24.37
C GLU A 214 -1.15 -0.40 23.43
N GLN A 215 -0.39 -0.61 22.37
CA GLN A 215 -0.08 0.41 21.37
C GLN A 215 -1.32 0.89 20.61
N ALA A 216 -2.21 -0.04 20.24
CA ALA A 216 -3.45 0.27 19.57
C ALA A 216 -4.41 1.05 20.48
N ASN A 217 -4.56 0.63 21.74
CA ASN A 217 -5.35 1.35 22.74
C ASN A 217 -4.80 2.76 22.98
N LEU A 218 -3.48 2.92 23.11
CA LEU A 218 -2.86 4.24 23.21
C LEU A 218 -3.17 5.10 21.97
N GLN A 219 -3.10 4.52 20.77
CA GLN A 219 -3.39 5.25 19.54
C GLN A 219 -4.87 5.70 19.49
N LEU A 220 -5.81 4.90 19.97
CA LEU A 220 -7.23 5.24 20.03
C LEU A 220 -7.55 6.39 21.00
N THR A 221 -6.69 6.71 21.96
CA THR A 221 -6.87 7.90 22.83
C THR A 221 -6.53 9.21 22.13
N ARG A 222 -5.93 9.17 20.94
CA ARG A 222 -5.40 10.34 20.24
C ARG A 222 -6.39 10.88 19.21
N THR A 223 -6.62 12.19 19.23
CA THR A 223 -7.44 12.86 18.21
C THR A 223 -6.63 13.06 16.94
N PRO A 224 -7.14 12.68 15.76
CA PRO A 224 -6.46 12.91 14.49
C PRO A 224 -6.27 14.42 14.22
N PHE A 225 -5.10 14.80 13.70
CA PHE A 225 -4.89 16.10 13.08
C PHE A 225 -5.51 16.16 11.67
N PRO A 226 -5.68 17.37 11.09
CA PRO A 226 -6.04 17.51 9.69
C PRO A 226 -5.10 16.73 8.76
N LEU A 227 -5.62 16.28 7.62
CA LEU A 227 -4.81 15.57 6.64
C LEU A 227 -3.75 16.51 6.04
N PRO A 228 -2.53 16.03 5.82
CA PRO A 228 -1.50 16.76 5.08
C PRO A 228 -1.84 16.83 3.59
N THR A 229 -1.09 17.66 2.87
CA THR A 229 -1.13 17.74 1.42
C THR A 229 0.11 17.07 0.82
N MET A 230 -0.09 16.16 -0.11
CA MET A 230 1.00 15.63 -0.94
C MET A 230 1.10 16.47 -2.21
N LYS A 231 2.23 17.15 -2.37
CA LYS A 231 2.57 17.84 -3.61
C LYS A 231 3.47 16.93 -4.44
N ILE A 232 3.09 16.75 -5.69
CA ILE A 232 3.83 15.93 -6.67
C ILE A 232 4.36 16.87 -7.74
N ASN A 233 5.61 16.71 -8.15
CA ASN A 233 6.23 17.50 -9.21
C ASN A 233 5.39 17.40 -10.51
N PRO A 234 4.75 18.51 -10.96
CA PRO A 234 3.83 18.47 -12.09
C PRO A 234 4.51 18.23 -13.44
N ASP A 235 5.85 18.35 -13.50
CA ASP A 235 6.61 18.17 -14.74
C ASP A 235 6.84 16.70 -15.09
N VAL A 236 6.66 15.78 -14.11
CA VAL A 236 6.78 14.34 -14.33
C VAL A 236 5.52 13.83 -15.05
N LYS A 237 5.70 13.29 -16.27
CA LYS A 237 4.62 12.82 -17.16
C LYS A 237 4.65 11.31 -17.41
N ASP A 238 5.69 10.63 -16.94
CA ASP A 238 5.84 9.18 -17.03
C ASP A 238 5.90 8.57 -15.63
N ILE A 239 5.07 7.54 -15.39
CA ILE A 239 4.94 6.87 -14.08
C ILE A 239 6.28 6.25 -13.62
N PHE A 240 7.15 5.88 -14.54
CA PHE A 240 8.45 5.25 -14.26
C PHE A 240 9.58 6.26 -14.07
N SER A 241 9.32 7.54 -14.27
CA SER A 241 10.32 8.61 -14.16
C SER A 241 10.31 9.30 -12.80
N PHE A 242 9.36 9.01 -11.93
CA PHE A 242 9.30 9.59 -10.59
C PHE A 242 10.50 9.20 -9.74
N ARG A 243 10.98 10.18 -8.96
CA ARG A 243 12.04 10.03 -7.95
C ARG A 243 11.54 10.54 -6.60
N TYR A 244 12.24 10.21 -5.54
CA TYR A 244 11.86 10.63 -4.19
C TYR A 244 11.68 12.16 -4.06
N GLU A 245 12.52 12.93 -4.74
CA GLU A 245 12.54 14.40 -4.73
C GLU A 245 11.32 15.04 -5.40
N ASP A 246 10.54 14.26 -6.16
CA ASP A 246 9.30 14.72 -6.80
C ASP A 246 8.11 14.80 -5.84
N PHE A 247 8.28 14.38 -4.59
CA PHE A 247 7.23 14.33 -3.57
C PHE A 247 7.55 15.24 -2.40
N GLU A 248 6.64 16.15 -2.09
CA GLU A 248 6.75 17.07 -0.95
C GLU A 248 5.49 16.96 -0.08
N LEU A 249 5.68 16.55 1.19
CA LEU A 249 4.59 16.51 2.16
C LEU A 249 4.47 17.83 2.90
N LEU A 250 3.34 18.52 2.71
CA LEU A 250 3.05 19.81 3.33
C LEU A 250 2.08 19.64 4.50
N ASN A 251 2.27 20.42 5.55
CA ASN A 251 1.36 20.53 6.70
C ASN A 251 1.15 19.22 7.47
N TYR A 252 2.12 18.31 7.47
CA TYR A 252 2.00 17.07 8.24
C TYR A 252 2.24 17.33 9.73
N GLN A 253 1.18 17.24 10.50
CA GLN A 253 1.22 17.20 11.96
C GLN A 253 0.82 15.79 12.42
N SER A 254 1.56 15.24 13.36
CA SER A 254 1.26 13.93 13.91
C SER A 254 1.61 13.84 15.38
N HIS A 255 0.90 12.97 16.08
CA HIS A 255 1.36 12.53 17.39
C HIS A 255 2.69 11.76 17.27
N PRO A 256 3.45 11.63 18.36
CA PRO A 256 4.70 10.88 18.39
C PRO A 256 4.50 9.43 17.88
N ALA A 257 5.55 8.86 17.31
CA ALA A 257 5.56 7.45 16.92
C ALA A 257 5.24 6.54 18.10
N ILE A 258 4.57 5.44 17.82
CA ILE A 258 4.34 4.35 18.78
C ILE A 258 5.12 3.14 18.25
N LYS A 259 6.14 2.73 19.00
CA LYS A 259 6.95 1.55 18.66
C LYS A 259 6.19 0.27 18.96
N ALA A 260 6.30 -0.71 18.07
CA ALA A 260 5.77 -2.06 18.25
C ALA A 260 6.73 -3.09 17.63
N PRO A 261 6.82 -4.30 18.18
CA PRO A 261 7.62 -5.37 17.60
C PRO A 261 7.00 -5.84 16.26
N VAL A 262 7.84 -6.23 15.32
CA VAL A 262 7.40 -6.89 14.09
C VAL A 262 7.17 -8.37 14.36
N ALA A 263 6.07 -8.94 13.92
CA ALA A 263 5.80 -10.38 13.98
C ALA A 263 6.33 -11.05 12.70
N VAL A 264 7.32 -11.93 12.83
CA VAL A 264 8.03 -12.63 11.74
C VAL A 264 7.95 -14.15 11.85
#